data_a06bde48d1d556068e082ddf95588275
#
_entry.id   a06bde48d1d556068e082ddf95588275
#
_cell.length_a   1.000
_cell.length_b   1.000
_cell.length_c   1.000
_cell.angle_alpha   90.00
_cell.angle_beta   90.00
_cell.angle_gamma   90.00
#
_symmetry.space_group_name_H-M   'P 1'
#
loop_
_entity.id
_entity.type
_entity.pdbx_description
1 polymer ?
#
loop_
_entity_poly.entity_id
_entity_poly.type
_entity_poly.pdbx_seq_one_letter_code
_entity_poly.pdbx_strand_id
1 'polypeptide(L)'
;MKAKHGILYLLLAIFSSSCIREEATNAEADILSCRLPGVVMTTSPIITNNSINIFVGPGTDISSLAPEFTLTPGATIDPPSGTARDFHSPQQYTVTAADGFWKKKYTVSVIDTELATIYNFEDTLGGQKYYIFVEREG
;
A
#
# COMPACT_ATOMS: atom_id res chain seq x y z
N MET A 1 -35.46 -3.15 -65.06
CA MET A 1 -35.28 -2.18 -63.96
C MET A 1 -35.42 -2.85 -62.58
N LYS A 2 -34.55 -3.74 -62.24
CA LYS A 2 -34.57 -4.41 -60.90
C LYS A 2 -33.22 -4.46 -60.18
N ALA A 3 -32.28 -3.59 -60.54
CA ALA A 3 -30.92 -3.61 -59.98
C ALA A 3 -30.56 -2.38 -59.10
N LYS A 4 -31.55 -1.50 -58.80
CA LYS A 4 -31.23 -0.28 -58.03
C LYS A 4 -31.46 -0.38 -56.54
N HIS A 5 -32.06 -1.44 -56.04
CA HIS A 5 -32.32 -1.60 -54.59
C HIS A 5 -31.29 -2.45 -53.87
N GLY A 6 -30.46 -3.23 -54.57
CA GLY A 6 -29.42 -4.06 -53.97
C GLY A 6 -28.21 -3.27 -53.46
N ILE A 7 -27.93 -2.11 -54.09
CA ILE A 7 -26.74 -1.29 -53.71
C ILE A 7 -27.05 -0.46 -52.47
N LEU A 8 -28.30 -0.10 -52.23
CA LEU A 8 -28.69 0.67 -51.04
C LEU A 8 -28.62 -0.15 -49.75
N TYR A 9 -28.86 -1.46 -49.81
CA TYR A 9 -28.72 -2.35 -48.67
C TYR A 9 -27.26 -2.70 -48.35
N LEU A 10 -26.37 -2.65 -49.32
CA LEU A 10 -24.96 -2.92 -49.16
C LEU A 10 -24.23 -1.74 -48.44
N LEU A 11 -24.74 -0.52 -48.61
CA LEU A 11 -24.19 0.69 -47.96
C LEU A 11 -24.67 0.86 -46.52
N LEU A 12 -25.74 0.20 -46.10
CA LEU A 12 -26.25 0.32 -44.73
C LEU A 12 -25.55 -0.64 -43.75
N ALA A 13 -24.80 -1.60 -44.26
CA ALA A 13 -24.11 -2.62 -43.43
C ALA A 13 -22.71 -2.19 -42.96
N ILE A 14 -22.21 -1.01 -43.33
CA ILE A 14 -20.82 -0.59 -43.02
C ILE A 14 -20.76 0.35 -41.81
N PHE A 15 -21.89 0.75 -41.22
CA PHE A 15 -21.92 1.59 -40.03
C PHE A 15 -22.13 0.86 -38.71
N SER A 16 -21.77 -0.40 -38.63
CA SER A 16 -21.48 -0.99 -37.32
C SER A 16 -20.04 -0.60 -36.90
N SER A 17 -19.83 0.70 -36.73
CA SER A 17 -18.69 1.19 -35.98
C SER A 17 -18.79 0.61 -34.57
N SER A 18 -18.11 -0.48 -34.38
CA SER A 18 -17.76 -0.99 -33.04
C SER A 18 -17.15 0.21 -32.30
N CYS A 19 -17.91 0.87 -31.43
CA CYS A 19 -17.34 1.66 -30.35
C CYS A 19 -16.52 0.70 -29.52
N ILE A 20 -15.23 0.58 -29.81
CA ILE A 20 -14.26 0.06 -28.87
C ILE A 20 -14.27 1.10 -27.75
N ARG A 21 -14.98 0.79 -26.67
CA ARG A 21 -14.90 1.54 -25.44
C ARG A 21 -13.52 1.20 -24.88
N GLU A 22 -12.53 2.04 -25.18
CA GLU A 22 -11.28 2.01 -24.44
C GLU A 22 -11.68 2.39 -23.02
N GLU A 23 -11.65 1.41 -22.11
CA GLU A 23 -11.77 1.70 -20.69
C GLU A 23 -10.59 2.63 -20.35
N ALA A 24 -10.93 3.82 -19.83
CA ALA A 24 -9.92 4.76 -19.39
C ALA A 24 -8.99 4.05 -18.40
N THR A 25 -7.70 4.02 -18.70
CA THR A 25 -6.69 3.44 -17.79
C THR A 25 -6.76 4.14 -16.44
N ASN A 26 -6.73 3.36 -15.37
CA ASN A 26 -6.81 3.89 -14.02
C ASN A 26 -5.65 4.87 -13.76
N ALA A 27 -5.97 6.11 -13.38
CA ALA A 27 -5.00 7.15 -13.04
C ALA A 27 -4.64 7.15 -11.54
N GLU A 28 -5.12 6.18 -10.77
CA GLU A 28 -4.81 6.08 -9.35
C GLU A 28 -3.46 5.38 -9.13
N ALA A 29 -2.62 5.98 -8.29
CA ALA A 29 -1.30 5.48 -7.93
C ALA A 29 -1.23 5.22 -6.43
N ASP A 30 -2.12 4.36 -5.90
CA ASP A 30 -2.25 4.14 -4.48
C ASP A 30 -1.76 2.76 -4.03
N ILE A 31 -1.18 2.74 -2.81
CA ILE A 31 -0.92 1.51 -2.06
C ILE A 31 -2.16 1.22 -1.21
N LEU A 32 -2.82 0.11 -1.49
CA LEU A 32 -4.05 -0.31 -0.82
C LEU A 32 -3.79 -1.09 0.46
N SER A 33 -2.71 -1.88 0.47
CA SER A 33 -2.29 -2.63 1.65
C SER A 33 -0.78 -2.87 1.64
N CYS A 34 -0.24 -3.10 2.82
CA CYS A 34 1.15 -3.47 3.04
C CYS A 34 1.21 -4.63 4.02
N ARG A 35 2.08 -5.60 3.76
CA ARG A 35 2.37 -6.70 4.68
C ARG A 35 3.88 -6.99 4.70
N LEU A 36 4.33 -7.63 5.76
CA LEU A 36 5.73 -7.98 5.95
C LEU A 36 5.83 -9.49 6.20
N PRO A 37 6.03 -10.31 5.15
CA PRO A 37 6.11 -11.75 5.30
C PRO A 37 7.23 -12.20 6.23
N GLY A 38 6.95 -13.15 7.10
CA GLY A 38 7.93 -13.72 8.03
C GLY A 38 8.27 -12.86 9.25
N VAL A 39 7.63 -11.68 9.38
CA VAL A 39 7.84 -10.78 10.53
C VAL A 39 6.54 -10.62 11.29
N VAL A 40 6.62 -10.65 12.61
CA VAL A 40 5.47 -10.40 13.49
C VAL A 40 5.26 -8.89 13.59
N MET A 41 4.16 -8.42 13.01
CA MET A 41 3.71 -7.04 13.16
C MET A 41 2.86 -6.93 14.43
N THR A 42 3.09 -5.89 15.22
CA THR A 42 2.33 -5.65 16.47
C THR A 42 0.95 -5.07 16.20
N THR A 43 0.78 -4.40 15.06
CA THR A 43 -0.50 -3.88 14.57
C THR A 43 -0.50 -3.82 13.04
N SER A 44 -1.67 -3.59 12.45
CA SER A 44 -1.77 -3.34 11.01
C SER A 44 -0.99 -2.09 10.61
N PRO A 45 -0.31 -2.08 9.46
CA PRO A 45 0.36 -0.88 8.96
C PRO A 45 -0.60 0.30 8.82
N ILE A 46 -0.14 1.48 9.19
CA ILE A 46 -0.88 2.73 9.00
C ILE A 46 -0.48 3.31 7.64
N ILE A 47 -1.43 3.32 6.71
CA ILE A 47 -1.25 3.88 5.37
C ILE A 47 -1.93 5.24 5.32
N THR A 48 -1.16 6.26 5.00
CA THR A 48 -1.66 7.62 4.76
C THR A 48 -1.51 7.97 3.28
N ASN A 49 -1.78 9.23 2.93
CA ASN A 49 -1.69 9.66 1.53
C ASN A 49 -0.30 9.45 0.90
N ASN A 50 0.77 9.56 1.67
CA ASN A 50 2.15 9.48 1.17
C ASN A 50 3.14 8.83 2.16
N SER A 51 2.65 8.19 3.22
CA SER A 51 3.49 7.46 4.15
C SER A 51 2.86 6.15 4.60
N ILE A 52 3.72 5.20 4.93
CA ILE A 52 3.34 3.90 5.51
C ILE A 52 4.21 3.68 6.73
N ASN A 53 3.57 3.47 7.87
CA ASN A 53 4.22 3.09 9.11
C ASN A 53 3.92 1.63 9.41
N ILE A 54 4.97 0.81 9.50
CA ILE A 54 4.89 -0.62 9.82
C ILE A 54 5.43 -0.78 11.24
N PHE A 55 4.65 -1.41 12.11
CA PHE A 55 5.02 -1.62 13.51
C PHE A 55 5.40 -3.07 13.72
N VAL A 56 6.63 -3.30 14.16
CA VAL A 56 7.19 -4.65 14.39
C VAL A 56 7.46 -4.88 15.86
N GLY A 57 7.57 -6.15 16.24
CA GLY A 57 7.89 -6.53 17.61
C GLY A 57 9.31 -6.13 18.00
N PRO A 58 9.55 -5.99 19.32
CA PRO A 58 10.85 -5.57 19.84
C PRO A 58 11.96 -6.54 19.44
N GLY A 59 13.11 -5.99 19.06
CA GLY A 59 14.28 -6.76 18.64
C GLY A 59 14.15 -7.40 17.25
N THR A 60 13.17 -7.00 16.44
CA THR A 60 13.08 -7.43 15.05
C THR A 60 14.26 -6.88 14.24
N ASP A 61 14.96 -7.76 13.53
CA ASP A 61 16.01 -7.32 12.61
C ASP A 61 15.39 -6.58 11.41
N ILE A 62 15.61 -5.27 11.37
CA ILE A 62 15.08 -4.36 10.33
C ILE A 62 16.10 -4.04 9.22
N SER A 63 17.28 -4.68 9.26
CA SER A 63 18.35 -4.45 8.28
C SER A 63 18.04 -5.00 6.89
N SER A 64 17.12 -5.97 6.80
CA SER A 64 16.77 -6.62 5.52
C SER A 64 15.32 -7.09 5.52
N LEU A 65 14.40 -6.15 5.37
CA LEU A 65 12.96 -6.44 5.30
C LEU A 65 12.43 -6.27 3.87
N ALA A 66 11.53 -7.16 3.47
CA ALA A 66 10.95 -7.23 2.13
C ALA A 66 9.42 -6.98 2.17
N PRO A 67 8.96 -5.73 2.32
CA PRO A 67 7.54 -5.44 2.37
C PRO A 67 6.86 -5.74 1.03
N GLU A 68 5.68 -6.36 1.13
CA GLU A 68 4.82 -6.62 -0.01
C GLU A 68 3.64 -5.65 -0.02
N PHE A 69 3.40 -5.05 -1.18
CA PHE A 69 2.37 -4.05 -1.38
C PHE A 69 1.29 -4.53 -2.34
N THR A 70 0.04 -4.25 -2.00
CA THR A 70 -1.08 -4.33 -2.95
C THR A 70 -1.35 -2.93 -3.47
N LEU A 71 -1.40 -2.78 -4.78
CA LEU A 71 -1.57 -1.50 -5.46
C LEU A 71 -2.96 -1.39 -6.09
N THR A 72 -3.34 -0.19 -6.48
CA THR A 72 -4.48 0.04 -7.39
C THR A 72 -4.29 -0.76 -8.68
N PRO A 73 -5.38 -1.26 -9.30
CA PRO A 73 -5.31 -2.11 -10.48
C PRO A 73 -4.48 -1.49 -11.61
N GLY A 74 -3.50 -2.25 -12.11
CA GLY A 74 -2.60 -1.85 -13.18
C GLY A 74 -1.45 -0.93 -12.78
N ALA A 75 -1.40 -0.45 -11.52
CA ALA A 75 -0.28 0.35 -11.03
C ALA A 75 0.97 -0.51 -10.81
N THR A 76 2.13 0.13 -10.89
CA THR A 76 3.44 -0.48 -10.62
C THR A 76 4.16 0.27 -9.51
N ILE A 77 5.13 -0.36 -8.85
CA ILE A 77 5.91 0.24 -7.76
C ILE A 77 7.41 0.04 -8.00
N ASP A 78 8.18 1.06 -7.69
CA ASP A 78 9.63 1.06 -7.74
C ASP A 78 10.21 1.58 -6.40
N PRO A 79 11.07 0.83 -5.70
CA PRO A 79 11.50 -0.55 -5.97
C PRO A 79 10.36 -1.58 -5.97
N PRO A 80 10.53 -2.72 -6.66
CA PRO A 80 9.49 -3.74 -6.73
C PRO A 80 9.04 -4.24 -5.36
N SER A 81 7.76 -4.57 -5.24
CA SER A 81 7.18 -5.21 -4.05
C SER A 81 7.95 -6.49 -3.70
N GLY A 82 8.23 -6.71 -2.41
CA GLY A 82 9.03 -7.85 -1.95
C GLY A 82 10.55 -7.70 -2.10
N THR A 83 11.04 -6.52 -2.50
CA THR A 83 12.48 -6.24 -2.51
C THR A 83 12.99 -5.99 -1.10
N ALA A 84 14.02 -6.74 -0.68
CA ALA A 84 14.64 -6.56 0.62
C ALA A 84 15.40 -5.22 0.70
N ARG A 85 15.19 -4.49 1.79
CA ARG A 85 15.82 -3.19 2.04
C ARG A 85 16.13 -3.02 3.53
N ASP A 86 17.07 -2.13 3.80
CA ASP A 86 17.43 -1.72 5.16
C ASP A 86 16.49 -0.61 5.65
N PHE A 87 15.75 -0.88 6.73
CA PHE A 87 14.79 0.02 7.32
C PHE A 87 15.29 0.72 8.61
N HIS A 88 16.59 0.73 8.88
CA HIS A 88 17.15 1.63 9.89
C HIS A 88 16.92 3.10 9.53
N SER A 89 16.58 3.38 8.28
CA SER A 89 16.08 4.68 7.82
C SER A 89 14.84 4.50 6.95
N PRO A 90 13.94 5.49 6.90
CA PRO A 90 12.76 5.45 6.04
C PRO A 90 13.13 5.23 4.58
N GLN A 91 12.42 4.35 3.90
CA GLN A 91 12.65 4.00 2.50
C GLN A 91 11.60 4.63 1.59
N GLN A 92 12.02 5.10 0.43
CA GLN A 92 11.11 5.70 -0.54
C GLN A 92 10.72 4.69 -1.63
N TYR A 93 9.45 4.71 -1.99
CA TYR A 93 8.85 3.97 -3.08
C TYR A 93 8.07 4.90 -3.98
N THR A 94 8.10 4.66 -5.28
CA THR A 94 7.32 5.42 -6.26
C THR A 94 6.28 4.49 -6.89
N VAL A 95 5.03 4.81 -6.74
CA VAL A 95 3.92 4.12 -7.42
C VAL A 95 3.60 4.87 -8.70
N THR A 96 3.50 4.14 -9.81
CA THR A 96 3.09 4.68 -11.11
C THR A 96 1.74 4.07 -11.46
N ALA A 97 0.76 4.90 -11.77
CA ALA A 97 -0.58 4.47 -12.16
C ALA A 97 -0.57 3.68 -13.48
N ALA A 98 -1.66 2.97 -13.76
CA ALA A 98 -1.82 2.17 -14.98
C ALA A 98 -1.72 2.99 -16.27
N ASP A 99 -2.04 4.28 -16.23
CA ASP A 99 -1.89 5.20 -17.35
C ASP A 99 -0.42 5.58 -17.67
N GLY A 100 0.52 5.24 -16.75
CA GLY A 100 1.94 5.55 -16.87
C GLY A 100 2.32 7.00 -16.60
N PHE A 101 1.36 7.90 -16.41
CA PHE A 101 1.60 9.34 -16.24
C PHE A 101 1.63 9.76 -14.79
N TRP A 102 0.64 9.32 -14.00
CA TRP A 102 0.56 9.69 -12.59
C TRP A 102 1.51 8.88 -11.75
N LYS A 103 2.27 9.59 -10.91
CA LYS A 103 3.23 9.00 -9.97
C LYS A 103 3.03 9.57 -8.60
N LYS A 104 3.11 8.69 -7.59
CA LYS A 104 3.00 9.05 -6.19
C LYS A 104 4.15 8.45 -5.39
N LYS A 105 4.77 9.29 -4.56
CA LYS A 105 5.87 8.85 -3.69
C LYS A 105 5.33 8.51 -2.32
N TYR A 106 5.77 7.37 -1.79
CA TYR A 106 5.50 6.92 -0.44
C TYR A 106 6.81 6.81 0.33
N THR A 107 6.77 7.27 1.58
CA THR A 107 7.84 7.03 2.56
C THR A 107 7.39 5.89 3.45
N VAL A 108 8.14 4.80 3.48
CA VAL A 108 7.86 3.62 4.31
C VAL A 108 8.82 3.60 5.48
N SER A 109 8.29 3.60 6.69
CA SER A 109 9.03 3.54 7.94
C SER A 109 8.68 2.26 8.70
N VAL A 110 9.68 1.60 9.24
CA VAL A 110 9.48 0.49 10.18
C VAL A 110 9.81 1.00 11.57
N ILE A 111 8.90 0.77 12.49
CA ILE A 111 8.97 1.24 13.87
C ILE A 111 9.03 0.01 14.75
N ASP A 112 10.14 -0.15 15.46
CA ASP A 112 10.27 -1.13 16.52
C ASP A 112 9.48 -0.63 17.73
N THR A 113 8.40 -1.34 18.05
CA THR A 113 7.59 -1.02 19.22
C THR A 113 8.07 -1.86 20.38
N GLU A 114 8.89 -1.28 21.23
CA GLU A 114 9.12 -1.87 22.56
C GLU A 114 7.74 -1.94 23.26
N LEU A 115 7.34 -3.14 23.62
CA LEU A 115 6.17 -3.31 24.48
C LEU A 115 6.46 -2.56 25.77
N ALA A 116 5.75 -1.46 26.02
CA ALA A 116 5.79 -0.79 27.29
C ALA A 116 5.45 -1.85 28.36
N THR A 117 6.45 -2.24 29.13
CA THR A 117 6.23 -3.17 30.23
C THR A 117 5.38 -2.44 31.25
N ILE A 118 4.09 -2.75 31.28
CA ILE A 118 3.19 -2.21 32.28
C ILE A 118 3.56 -2.91 33.58
N TYR A 119 4.36 -2.26 34.40
CA TYR A 119 4.54 -2.68 35.79
C TYR A 119 3.27 -2.32 36.55
N ASN A 120 2.45 -3.32 36.83
CA ASN A 120 1.38 -3.19 37.83
C ASN A 120 2.05 -3.13 39.20
N PHE A 121 2.30 -1.94 39.69
CA PHE A 121 2.68 -1.73 41.07
C PHE A 121 1.37 -1.70 41.88
N GLU A 122 1.01 -2.82 42.51
CA GLU A 122 -0.04 -2.83 43.52
C GLU A 122 0.54 -2.25 44.80
N ASP A 123 0.34 -0.96 45.00
CA ASP A 123 0.58 -0.35 46.33
C ASP A 123 -0.56 -0.78 47.25
N THR A 124 -0.18 -1.49 48.30
CA THR A 124 -1.08 -2.06 49.32
C THR A 124 -1.65 -0.99 50.29
N LEU A 125 -1.36 0.27 50.06
CA LEU A 125 -1.80 1.38 50.87
C LEU A 125 -2.94 2.17 50.16
N GLY A 126 -4.17 1.60 50.10
CA GLY A 126 -5.35 2.38 49.78
C GLY A 126 -6.12 2.05 48.48
N GLY A 127 -5.80 0.95 47.81
CA GLY A 127 -6.66 0.43 46.71
C GLY A 127 -6.73 1.30 45.45
N GLN A 128 -5.82 2.24 45.26
CA GLN A 128 -5.69 2.99 44.00
C GLN A 128 -4.64 2.34 43.10
N LYS A 129 -5.04 2.05 41.87
CA LYS A 129 -4.15 1.53 40.83
C LYS A 129 -3.48 2.71 40.15
N TYR A 130 -2.16 2.79 40.28
CA TYR A 130 -1.34 3.75 39.56
C TYR A 130 -0.66 3.04 38.41
N TYR A 131 -0.77 3.59 37.19
CA TYR A 131 -0.03 3.15 36.01
C TYR A 131 1.18 4.07 35.83
N ILE A 132 2.38 3.54 35.97
CA ILE A 132 3.61 4.27 35.68
C ILE A 132 4.09 3.85 34.32
N PHE A 133 4.12 4.79 33.38
CA PHE A 133 4.79 4.63 32.11
C PHE A 133 6.27 4.96 32.30
N VAL A 134 7.14 3.99 32.12
CA VAL A 134 8.61 4.24 32.10
C VAL A 134 9.02 4.39 30.64
N GLU A 135 9.27 5.62 30.21
CA GLU A 135 10.00 5.86 28.97
C GLU A 135 11.47 5.51 29.23
N ARG A 136 12.00 4.57 28.48
CA ARG A 136 13.41 4.25 28.49
C ARG A 136 14.06 5.10 27.40
N GLU A 137 14.76 6.14 27.82
CA GLU A 137 15.69 6.84 26.94
C GLU A 137 16.84 5.87 26.60
N GLY A 138 17.03 5.63 25.27
CA GLY A 138 18.13 4.86 24.70
C GLY A 138 19.27 5.77 24.29
#